data_70bd358cb1c66accdf21a3a95da14074
#
_entry.id   70bd358cb1c66accdf21a3a95da14074
#
_cell.length_a   1.000
_cell.length_b   1.000
_cell.length_c   1.000
_cell.angle_alpha   90.00
_cell.angle_beta   90.00
_cell.angle_gamma   90.00
#
_symmetry.space_group_name_H-M   'P 1'
#
loop_
_entity.id
_entity.type
_entity.pdbx_description
1 polymer ?
#
loop_
_entity_poly.entity_id
_entity_poly.type
_entity_poly.pdbx_seq_one_letter_code
_entity_poly.pdbx_strand_id
1 'polypeptide(L)'
;SDLIFVPSSGIVSYREVTAAMANIFQAKGGEIIYNAEVSALKEHATGVIVHTRQGQEYEGATLISCSGLMADRLVKMLGVEPGFIICPFRGEYFRLAPEHNQIVNHLIYPIPDPAMPFLGVHLTRMIDGSVTVGPNAVLAFKREGYRKRDFSLSDTLEILGSSGIRRVLQNNLRS
;
A
#
# COMPACT_ATOMS: atom_id res chain seq x y z
N SER A 1 -13.55 20.37 23.40
CA SER A 1 -13.26 19.61 22.17
C SER A 1 -14.23 18.45 22.12
N ASP A 2 -15.03 18.43 21.08
CA ASP A 2 -16.08 17.43 20.94
C ASP A 2 -15.44 16.12 20.48
N LEU A 3 -15.83 15.01 21.09
CA LEU A 3 -15.41 13.67 20.70
C LEU A 3 -16.58 12.99 19.98
N ILE A 4 -16.26 12.31 18.89
CA ILE A 4 -17.21 11.48 18.18
C ILE A 4 -16.91 10.01 18.53
N PHE A 5 -17.86 9.33 19.15
CA PHE A 5 -17.75 7.91 19.44
C PHE A 5 -18.47 7.08 18.37
N VAL A 6 -17.76 6.13 17.76
CA VAL A 6 -18.27 5.24 16.71
C VAL A 6 -18.23 3.80 17.20
N PRO A 7 -19.31 3.30 17.82
CA PRO A 7 -19.32 1.98 18.46
C PRO A 7 -19.24 0.81 17.47
N SER A 8 -19.56 1.03 16.20
CA SER A 8 -19.51 0.03 15.14
C SER A 8 -18.15 -0.17 14.49
N SER A 9 -17.15 0.64 14.86
CA SER A 9 -15.78 0.51 14.34
C SER A 9 -14.99 -0.51 15.14
N GLY A 10 -14.10 -1.22 14.45
CA GLY A 10 -13.23 -2.22 15.05
C GLY A 10 -11.99 -2.48 14.21
N ILE A 11 -11.21 -3.44 14.65
CA ILE A 11 -10.02 -3.92 13.94
C ILE A 11 -10.25 -5.34 13.46
N VAL A 12 -9.56 -5.70 12.40
CA VAL A 12 -9.60 -7.04 11.80
C VAL A 12 -8.21 -7.42 11.33
N SER A 13 -7.89 -8.71 11.37
CA SER A 13 -6.67 -9.25 10.77
C SER A 13 -6.85 -9.34 9.25
N TYR A 14 -6.37 -8.39 8.50
CA TYR A 14 -6.41 -8.46 7.04
C TYR A 14 -5.64 -9.66 6.48
N ARG A 15 -4.65 -10.15 7.20
CA ARG A 15 -3.96 -11.40 6.84
C ARG A 15 -4.92 -12.58 6.84
N GLU A 16 -5.75 -12.72 7.88
CA GLU A 16 -6.74 -13.79 7.98
C GLU A 16 -7.88 -13.61 6.99
N VAL A 17 -8.33 -12.38 6.78
CA VAL A 17 -9.33 -12.04 5.76
C VAL A 17 -8.82 -12.45 4.37
N THR A 18 -7.61 -12.06 4.02
CA THR A 18 -7.01 -12.40 2.72
C THR A 18 -6.84 -13.91 2.56
N ALA A 19 -6.41 -14.62 3.60
CA ALA A 19 -6.29 -16.07 3.56
C ALA A 19 -7.66 -16.74 3.37
N ALA A 20 -8.68 -16.27 4.07
CA ALA A 20 -10.06 -16.79 3.91
C ALA A 20 -10.60 -16.54 2.49
N MET A 21 -10.37 -15.35 1.93
CA MET A 21 -10.76 -15.03 0.56
C MET A 21 -10.03 -15.92 -0.46
N ALA A 22 -8.73 -16.16 -0.27
CA ALA A 22 -7.94 -17.06 -1.12
C ALA A 22 -8.49 -18.49 -1.09
N ASN A 23 -8.81 -19.00 0.09
CA ASN A 23 -9.40 -20.34 0.25
C ASN A 23 -10.77 -20.44 -0.46
N ILE A 24 -11.62 -19.42 -0.31
CA ILE A 24 -12.93 -19.39 -0.99
C ILE A 24 -12.76 -19.35 -2.52
N PHE A 25 -11.81 -18.55 -3.00
CA PHE A 25 -11.51 -18.44 -4.42
C PHE A 25 -11.07 -19.80 -5.01
N GLN A 26 -10.14 -20.49 -4.32
CA GLN A 26 -9.68 -21.81 -4.74
C GLN A 26 -10.79 -22.87 -4.66
N ALA A 27 -11.63 -22.83 -3.62
CA ALA A 27 -12.76 -23.73 -3.48
C ALA A 27 -13.81 -23.57 -4.61
N LYS A 28 -13.83 -22.39 -5.27
CA LYS A 28 -14.66 -22.10 -6.44
C LYS A 28 -13.96 -22.43 -7.77
N GLY A 29 -12.82 -23.08 -7.75
CA GLY A 29 -12.05 -23.48 -8.95
C GLY A 29 -11.07 -22.42 -9.43
N GLY A 30 -10.85 -21.36 -8.66
CA GLY A 30 -9.81 -20.36 -8.97
C GLY A 30 -8.41 -20.91 -8.70
N GLU A 31 -7.44 -20.48 -9.49
CA GLU A 31 -6.03 -20.83 -9.33
C GLU A 31 -5.23 -19.63 -8.82
N ILE A 32 -4.39 -19.82 -7.80
CA ILE A 32 -3.49 -18.79 -7.28
C ILE A 32 -2.06 -19.24 -7.56
N ILE A 33 -1.33 -18.42 -8.31
CA ILE A 33 0.06 -18.69 -8.66
C ILE A 33 0.95 -17.72 -7.90
N TYR A 34 1.77 -18.26 -7.03
CA TYR A 34 2.73 -17.51 -6.23
C TYR A 34 4.09 -17.43 -6.93
N ASN A 35 4.91 -16.48 -6.52
CA ASN A 35 6.26 -16.24 -7.06
C ASN A 35 6.26 -16.00 -8.58
N ALA A 36 5.17 -15.47 -9.12
CA ALA A 36 4.98 -15.17 -10.53
C ALA A 36 5.04 -13.64 -10.73
N GLU A 37 6.23 -13.04 -10.64
CA GLU A 37 6.43 -11.61 -10.85
C GLU A 37 6.16 -11.27 -12.32
N VAL A 38 5.15 -10.43 -12.57
CA VAL A 38 4.80 -9.97 -13.91
C VAL A 38 5.90 -9.10 -14.49
N SER A 39 6.40 -9.46 -15.66
CA SER A 39 7.48 -8.77 -16.37
C SER A 39 7.04 -8.08 -17.66
N ALA A 40 5.97 -8.57 -18.30
CA ALA A 40 5.37 -7.95 -19.45
C ALA A 40 3.88 -8.33 -19.59
N LEU A 41 3.13 -7.47 -20.24
CA LEU A 41 1.74 -7.68 -20.63
C LEU A 41 1.61 -7.46 -22.12
N LYS A 42 0.86 -8.33 -22.81
CA LYS A 42 0.60 -8.21 -24.24
C LYS A 42 -0.89 -8.40 -24.50
N GLU A 43 -1.55 -7.32 -24.89
CA GLU A 43 -2.94 -7.37 -25.32
C GLU A 43 -3.04 -7.84 -26.77
N HIS A 44 -4.08 -8.59 -27.08
CA HIS A 44 -4.45 -9.01 -28.43
C HIS A 44 -5.98 -9.01 -28.58
N ALA A 45 -6.47 -9.29 -29.80
CA ALA A 45 -7.90 -9.11 -30.14
C ALA A 45 -8.89 -9.89 -29.24
N THR A 46 -8.47 -10.99 -28.63
CA THR A 46 -9.34 -11.88 -27.85
C THR A 46 -8.93 -12.01 -26.39
N GLY A 47 -7.90 -11.28 -25.94
CA GLY A 47 -7.44 -11.38 -24.55
C GLY A 47 -6.10 -10.73 -24.28
N VAL A 48 -5.45 -11.19 -23.23
CA VAL A 48 -4.16 -10.69 -22.76
C VAL A 48 -3.25 -11.84 -22.35
N ILE A 49 -1.98 -11.72 -22.70
CA ILE A 49 -0.91 -12.62 -22.24
C ILE A 49 -0.12 -11.92 -21.15
N VAL A 50 0.07 -12.62 -20.05
CA VAL A 50 0.88 -12.19 -18.91
C VAL A 50 2.18 -12.98 -18.90
N HIS A 51 3.32 -12.31 -19.05
CA HIS A 51 4.64 -12.90 -18.94
C HIS A 51 5.20 -12.69 -17.54
N THR A 52 5.89 -13.69 -17.01
CA THR A 52 6.57 -13.61 -15.72
C THR A 52 8.08 -13.57 -15.88
N ARG A 53 8.80 -13.08 -14.86
CA ARG A 53 10.27 -13.11 -14.83
C ARG A 53 10.85 -14.53 -14.88
N GLN A 54 10.07 -15.50 -14.44
CA GLN A 54 10.44 -16.92 -14.46
C GLN A 54 10.26 -17.56 -15.84
N GLY A 55 9.80 -16.78 -16.84
CA GLY A 55 9.57 -17.26 -18.21
C GLY A 55 8.25 -18.00 -18.41
N GLN A 56 7.34 -17.94 -17.46
CA GLN A 56 6.00 -18.51 -17.60
C GLN A 56 5.08 -17.52 -18.33
N GLU A 57 4.10 -18.06 -19.04
CA GLU A 57 3.07 -17.31 -19.75
C GLU A 57 1.70 -17.78 -19.29
N TYR A 58 0.80 -16.82 -19.08
CA TYR A 58 -0.59 -17.05 -18.74
C TYR A 58 -1.46 -16.24 -19.70
N GLU A 59 -2.49 -16.86 -20.24
CA GLU A 59 -3.42 -16.20 -21.14
C GLU A 59 -4.82 -16.14 -20.53
N GLY A 60 -5.49 -15.01 -20.70
CA GLY A 60 -6.86 -14.81 -20.24
C GLY A 60 -7.63 -13.86 -21.14
N ALA A 61 -8.94 -14.03 -21.21
CA ALA A 61 -9.81 -13.15 -21.97
C ALA A 61 -9.87 -11.72 -21.38
N THR A 62 -9.67 -11.59 -20.07
CA THR A 62 -9.74 -10.29 -19.37
C THR A 62 -8.66 -10.24 -18.29
N LEU A 63 -7.99 -9.08 -18.17
CA LEU A 63 -7.06 -8.78 -17.11
C LEU A 63 -7.68 -7.77 -16.14
N ILE A 64 -7.65 -8.10 -14.86
CA ILE A 64 -7.97 -7.16 -13.77
C ILE A 64 -6.69 -6.94 -12.97
N SER A 65 -6.15 -5.73 -13.02
CA SER A 65 -4.95 -5.37 -12.28
C SER A 65 -5.30 -4.79 -10.91
N CYS A 66 -4.88 -5.50 -9.84
CA CYS A 66 -4.95 -5.05 -8.47
C CYS A 66 -3.56 -4.91 -7.86
N SER A 67 -2.61 -4.38 -8.62
CA SER A 67 -1.17 -4.39 -8.34
C SER A 67 -0.70 -3.33 -7.35
N GLY A 68 -1.62 -2.57 -6.73
CA GLY A 68 -1.30 -1.62 -5.66
C GLY A 68 -0.16 -0.67 -6.04
N LEU A 69 0.95 -0.73 -5.32
CA LEU A 69 2.14 0.13 -5.54
C LEU A 69 2.75 0.03 -6.94
N MET A 70 2.42 -1.00 -7.71
CA MET A 70 2.96 -1.22 -9.05
C MET A 70 1.95 -0.88 -10.17
N ALA A 71 0.79 -0.29 -9.83
CA ALA A 71 -0.30 -0.08 -10.78
C ALA A 71 0.09 0.75 -12.01
N ASP A 72 0.83 1.85 -11.83
CA ASP A 72 1.31 2.70 -12.92
C ASP A 72 2.30 1.96 -13.84
N ARG A 73 3.10 1.05 -13.29
CA ARG A 73 4.05 0.23 -14.07
C ARG A 73 3.34 -0.82 -14.93
N LEU A 74 2.30 -1.45 -14.38
CA LEU A 74 1.52 -2.42 -15.16
C LEU A 74 0.76 -1.73 -16.31
N VAL A 75 0.22 -0.54 -16.07
CA VAL A 75 -0.42 0.25 -17.14
C VAL A 75 0.57 0.57 -18.26
N LYS A 76 1.82 0.94 -17.93
CA LYS A 76 2.88 1.18 -18.91
C LYS A 76 3.25 -0.07 -19.70
N MET A 77 3.18 -1.27 -19.10
CA MET A 77 3.44 -2.53 -19.84
C MET A 77 2.42 -2.78 -20.94
N LEU A 78 1.22 -2.21 -20.85
CA LEU A 78 0.18 -2.23 -21.89
C LEU A 78 0.35 -1.12 -22.94
N GLY A 79 1.43 -0.35 -22.92
CA GLY A 79 1.67 0.77 -23.83
C GLY A 79 0.84 2.02 -23.54
N VAL A 80 0.17 2.08 -22.38
CA VAL A 80 -0.61 3.25 -21.95
C VAL A 80 0.23 4.11 -21.03
N GLU A 81 0.33 5.40 -21.32
CA GLU A 81 0.98 6.36 -20.43
C GLU A 81 0.00 6.81 -19.34
N PRO A 82 0.20 6.39 -18.06
CA PRO A 82 -0.60 6.88 -16.97
C PRO A 82 -0.28 8.36 -16.72
N GLY A 83 -1.29 9.19 -16.56
CA GLY A 83 -1.11 10.61 -16.22
C GLY A 83 -0.61 10.85 -14.78
N PHE A 84 -0.14 9.81 -14.10
CA PHE A 84 0.31 9.83 -12.71
C PHE A 84 1.47 8.85 -12.48
N ILE A 85 2.18 9.06 -11.38
CA ILE A 85 3.09 8.07 -10.81
C ILE A 85 2.71 7.77 -9.36
N ILE A 86 3.06 6.58 -8.88
CA ILE A 86 2.89 6.22 -7.47
C ILE A 86 4.19 6.50 -6.73
N CYS A 87 4.11 7.39 -5.73
CA CYS A 87 5.22 7.70 -4.84
C CYS A 87 4.98 7.03 -3.48
N PRO A 88 5.86 6.13 -3.05
CA PRO A 88 5.66 5.39 -1.81
C PRO A 88 6.04 6.23 -0.60
N PHE A 89 5.16 6.27 0.40
CA PHE A 89 5.46 6.75 1.73
C PHE A 89 5.33 5.59 2.71
N ARG A 90 6.33 5.43 3.56
CA ARG A 90 6.33 4.44 4.62
C ARG A 90 5.73 5.05 5.88
N GLY A 91 4.71 4.40 6.44
CA GLY A 91 4.20 4.70 7.77
C GLY A 91 5.09 4.08 8.83
N GLU A 92 5.69 4.88 9.69
CA GLU A 92 6.44 4.38 10.83
C GLU A 92 5.60 4.51 12.10
N TYR A 93 5.62 3.47 12.93
CA TYR A 93 4.84 3.39 14.16
C TYR A 93 5.76 3.15 15.33
N PHE A 94 5.39 3.74 16.47
CA PHE A 94 5.91 3.35 17.77
C PHE A 94 4.96 2.34 18.40
N ARG A 95 5.49 1.38 19.11
CA ARG A 95 4.72 0.48 19.98
C ARG A 95 4.92 0.96 21.40
N LEU A 96 3.82 1.10 22.15
CA LEU A 96 3.92 1.41 23.58
C LEU A 96 4.56 0.24 24.33
N ALA A 97 5.24 0.56 25.42
CA ALA A 97 5.72 -0.46 26.33
C ALA A 97 4.53 -1.24 26.94
N PRO A 98 4.68 -2.55 27.18
CA PRO A 98 3.56 -3.42 27.57
C PRO A 98 2.76 -2.91 28.77
N GLU A 99 3.41 -2.27 29.73
CA GLU A 99 2.80 -1.68 30.93
C GLU A 99 1.84 -0.53 30.61
N HIS A 100 1.92 0.03 29.40
CA HIS A 100 1.06 1.12 28.95
C HIS A 100 -0.06 0.68 28.00
N ASN A 101 -0.17 -0.60 27.69
CA ASN A 101 -1.18 -1.09 26.75
C ASN A 101 -2.63 -0.91 27.24
N GLN A 102 -2.84 -0.63 28.52
CA GLN A 102 -4.17 -0.38 29.10
C GLN A 102 -4.63 1.08 29.01
N ILE A 103 -3.77 1.99 28.54
CA ILE A 103 -4.11 3.41 28.42
C ILE A 103 -5.24 3.63 27.41
N VAL A 104 -5.31 2.80 26.38
CA VAL A 104 -6.26 2.93 25.28
C VAL A 104 -7.11 1.67 25.15
N ASN A 105 -8.43 1.83 25.26
CA ASN A 105 -9.40 0.75 25.08
C ASN A 105 -10.05 0.75 23.69
N HIS A 106 -9.96 1.87 22.97
CA HIS A 106 -10.55 2.10 21.66
C HIS A 106 -9.52 2.62 20.67
N LEU A 107 -9.88 2.66 19.39
CA LEU A 107 -9.10 3.36 18.39
C LEU A 107 -9.31 4.87 18.57
N ILE A 108 -8.22 5.64 18.63
CA ILE A 108 -8.28 7.09 18.78
C ILE A 108 -7.66 7.74 17.57
N TYR A 109 -8.49 8.45 16.79
CA TYR A 109 -8.07 9.18 15.60
C TYR A 109 -8.29 10.68 15.78
N PRO A 110 -7.35 11.52 15.38
CA PRO A 110 -7.59 12.94 15.25
C PRO A 110 -8.57 13.22 14.11
N ILE A 111 -9.25 14.35 14.16
CA ILE A 111 -10.01 14.85 13.00
C ILE A 111 -9.01 15.16 11.90
N PRO A 112 -9.20 14.64 10.66
CA PRO A 112 -8.29 14.92 9.56
C PRO A 112 -8.22 16.42 9.27
N ASP A 113 -7.01 16.95 9.14
CA ASP A 113 -6.79 18.30 8.63
C ASP A 113 -6.72 18.24 7.11
N PRO A 114 -7.66 18.90 6.38
CA PRO A 114 -7.66 18.89 4.90
C PRO A 114 -6.41 19.53 4.28
N ALA A 115 -5.69 20.36 5.02
CA ALA A 115 -4.45 20.98 4.56
C ALA A 115 -3.24 20.05 4.64
N MET A 116 -3.34 18.96 5.40
CA MET A 116 -2.26 17.98 5.54
C MET A 116 -2.45 16.84 4.57
N PRO A 117 -1.38 16.46 3.81
CA PRO A 117 -1.47 15.39 2.81
C PRO A 117 -1.55 13.99 3.40
N PHE A 118 -1.39 13.85 4.72
CA PHE A 118 -1.33 12.58 5.41
C PHE A 118 -2.28 12.55 6.63
N LEU A 119 -2.66 11.35 7.03
CA LEU A 119 -3.43 11.12 8.26
C LEU A 119 -2.62 11.55 9.49
N GLY A 120 -3.30 12.16 10.45
CA GLY A 120 -2.70 12.50 11.74
C GLY A 120 -2.30 11.25 12.54
N VAL A 121 -1.35 11.42 13.46
CA VAL A 121 -0.93 10.35 14.36
C VAL A 121 -2.12 9.89 15.21
N HIS A 122 -2.34 8.58 15.24
CA HIS A 122 -3.44 7.96 15.97
C HIS A 122 -2.95 6.82 16.85
N LEU A 123 -3.77 6.42 17.81
CA LEU A 123 -3.49 5.27 18.68
C LEU A 123 -4.39 4.11 18.25
N THR A 124 -3.76 2.98 17.98
CA THR A 124 -4.46 1.76 17.59
C THR A 124 -4.18 0.64 18.57
N ARG A 125 -5.25 0.16 19.22
CA ARG A 125 -5.18 -1.09 19.96
C ARG A 125 -5.19 -2.24 18.96
N MET A 126 -4.12 -3.03 18.97
CA MET A 126 -3.94 -4.17 18.07
C MET A 126 -4.65 -5.41 18.59
N ILE A 127 -4.84 -6.40 17.73
CA ILE A 127 -5.52 -7.67 18.07
C ILE A 127 -4.79 -8.42 19.20
N ASP A 128 -3.46 -8.32 19.25
CA ASP A 128 -2.63 -8.90 20.31
C ASP A 128 -2.68 -8.11 21.64
N GLY A 129 -3.50 -7.07 21.71
CA GLY A 129 -3.64 -6.20 22.88
C GLY A 129 -2.55 -5.12 23.02
N SER A 130 -1.54 -5.11 22.14
CA SER A 130 -0.57 -4.03 22.12
C SER A 130 -1.18 -2.73 21.59
N VAL A 131 -0.54 -1.60 21.87
CA VAL A 131 -0.95 -0.29 21.34
C VAL A 131 0.15 0.28 20.47
N THR A 132 -0.21 0.69 19.26
CA THR A 132 0.68 1.42 18.36
C THR A 132 0.28 2.88 18.25
N VAL A 133 1.29 3.75 18.08
CA VAL A 133 1.15 5.19 17.90
C VAL A 133 1.79 5.56 16.58
N GLY A 134 1.06 6.18 15.68
CA GLY A 134 1.50 6.55 14.35
C GLY A 134 0.32 6.59 13.38
N PRO A 135 0.61 6.57 12.09
CA PRO A 135 1.94 6.64 11.47
C PRO A 135 2.48 8.06 11.39
N ASN A 136 3.81 8.20 11.26
CA ASN A 136 4.37 9.31 10.50
C ASN A 136 4.48 8.91 9.02
N ALA A 137 4.73 9.87 8.14
CA ALA A 137 4.90 9.61 6.72
C ALA A 137 6.33 9.90 6.29
N VAL A 138 7.07 8.85 5.94
CA VAL A 138 8.46 8.96 5.49
C VAL A 138 8.55 8.55 4.03
N LEU A 139 9.10 9.41 3.17
CA LEU A 139 9.32 9.07 1.77
C LEU A 139 10.23 7.82 1.68
N ALA A 140 9.77 6.81 0.95
CA ALA A 140 10.55 5.62 0.71
C ALA A 140 11.30 5.74 -0.63
N PHE A 141 12.56 5.30 -0.67
CA PHE A 141 13.40 5.32 -1.87
C PHE A 141 13.37 4.00 -2.65
N LYS A 142 12.36 3.19 -2.37
CA LYS A 142 12.01 1.96 -3.08
C LYS A 142 10.50 1.78 -3.02
N ARG A 143 9.86 1.31 -4.10
CA ARG A 143 8.41 1.11 -4.16
C ARG A 143 7.90 0.24 -3.01
N GLU A 144 8.57 -0.87 -2.74
CA GLU A 144 8.34 -1.74 -1.59
C GLU A 144 9.44 -1.53 -0.54
N GLY A 145 9.58 -0.29 -0.07
CA GLY A 145 10.60 0.12 0.89
C GLY A 145 10.06 0.10 2.33
N TYR A 146 9.97 -1.07 2.95
CA TYR A 146 9.46 -1.25 4.32
C TYR A 146 10.51 -1.01 5.40
N ARG A 147 11.81 -1.09 5.06
CA ARG A 147 12.91 -0.88 5.99
C ARG A 147 13.59 0.46 5.71
N LYS A 148 14.22 1.06 6.74
CA LYS A 148 14.95 2.34 6.61
C LYS A 148 16.10 2.29 5.58
N ARG A 149 16.65 1.10 5.30
CA ARG A 149 17.78 0.89 4.38
C ARG A 149 17.34 0.40 2.99
N ASP A 150 16.04 0.20 2.77
CA ASP A 150 15.55 -0.22 1.46
C ASP A 150 15.73 0.91 0.46
N PHE A 151 16.50 0.63 -0.58
CA PHE A 151 16.87 1.59 -1.61
C PHE A 151 16.83 0.95 -2.99
N SER A 152 16.36 1.69 -3.97
CA SER A 152 16.38 1.36 -5.39
C SER A 152 16.73 2.62 -6.17
N LEU A 153 17.80 2.58 -6.95
CA LEU A 153 18.22 3.74 -7.73
C LEU A 153 17.16 4.12 -8.77
N SER A 154 16.58 3.14 -9.46
CA SER A 154 15.53 3.37 -10.46
C SER A 154 14.28 4.01 -9.84
N ASP A 155 13.82 3.48 -8.70
CA ASP A 155 12.66 4.02 -8.00
C ASP A 155 12.94 5.44 -7.48
N THR A 156 14.13 5.68 -6.95
CA THR A 156 14.55 6.98 -6.46
C THR A 156 14.57 8.03 -7.58
N LEU A 157 15.13 7.70 -8.72
CA LEU A 157 15.17 8.61 -9.88
C LEU A 157 13.75 8.91 -10.40
N GLU A 158 12.88 7.91 -10.46
CA GLU A 158 11.48 8.07 -10.84
C GLU A 158 10.73 9.01 -9.87
N ILE A 159 10.88 8.79 -8.57
CA ILE A 159 10.25 9.59 -7.51
C ILE A 159 10.74 11.04 -7.56
N LEU A 160 12.04 11.26 -7.55
CA LEU A 160 12.62 12.62 -7.56
C LEU A 160 12.41 13.36 -8.89
N GLY A 161 12.26 12.62 -9.99
CA GLY A 161 11.86 13.16 -11.29
C GLY A 161 10.42 13.69 -11.32
N SER A 162 9.56 13.27 -10.40
CA SER A 162 8.16 13.68 -10.35
C SER A 162 8.00 15.15 -9.95
N SER A 163 7.28 15.91 -10.75
CA SER A 163 6.92 17.30 -10.43
C SER A 163 6.02 17.39 -9.19
N GLY A 164 5.17 16.38 -8.97
CA GLY A 164 4.30 16.30 -7.80
C GLY A 164 5.10 16.17 -6.50
N ILE A 165 6.06 15.26 -6.45
CA ILE A 165 6.92 15.10 -5.27
C ILE A 165 7.79 16.33 -5.03
N ARG A 166 8.36 16.92 -6.06
CA ARG A 166 9.14 18.16 -5.91
C ARG A 166 8.31 19.27 -5.27
N ARG A 167 7.06 19.42 -5.68
CA ARG A 167 6.13 20.40 -5.08
C ARG A 167 5.82 20.09 -3.62
N VAL A 168 5.54 18.82 -3.29
CA VAL A 168 5.29 18.40 -1.91
C VAL A 168 6.51 18.67 -1.03
N LEU A 169 7.71 18.32 -1.48
CA LEU A 169 8.94 18.57 -0.75
C LEU A 169 9.19 20.08 -0.55
N GLN A 170 9.03 20.89 -1.58
CA GLN A 170 9.19 22.35 -1.50
C GLN A 170 8.23 23.01 -0.50
N ASN A 171 6.99 22.55 -0.44
CA ASN A 171 6.00 23.09 0.47
C ASN A 171 6.26 22.68 1.94
N ASN A 172 6.81 21.50 2.18
CA ASN A 172 7.04 20.99 3.53
C ASN A 172 8.46 21.25 4.07
N LEU A 173 9.41 21.67 3.23
CA LEU A 173 10.73 22.13 3.69
C LEU A 173 10.75 23.59 4.17
N ARG A 174 9.65 24.31 4.01
CA ARG A 174 9.51 25.71 4.42
C ARG A 174 8.70 25.90 5.72
N SER A 175 8.20 24.84 6.29
CA SER A 175 7.55 24.76 7.59
C SER A 175 8.52 24.14 8.63
#